data_74d6dddcdf990417d5c47e8080ac7d18
#
_entry.id   74d6dddcdf990417d5c47e8080ac7d18
#
_cell.length_a   1.000
_cell.length_b   1.000
_cell.length_c   1.000
_cell.angle_alpha   90.00
_cell.angle_beta   90.00
_cell.angle_gamma   90.00
#
_symmetry.space_group_name_H-M   'P 1'
#
loop_
_entity.id
_entity.type
_entity.pdbx_description
1 polymer ?
#
loop_
_entity_poly.entity_id
_entity_poly.type
_entity_poly.pdbx_seq_one_letter_code
_entity_poly.pdbx_strand_id
1 'polypeptide(L)'
;MDRRTVLKGLAGAGGLALTGVSAPAIAQGASARTLRFVPQANLANFDPIWGTQYVVRNAAALVWDTLYGIDSSLQPQRQMVESEQVSDDGTTWTFKLRPGLKFHDGEPVLSKDVVASLTRWAVRDPMGLMIKALQQELTAVDDRTFKWVLKQPFPKMLYALGKNNSPCAFIMPERIAQTDPFKQIGDYVGSGPMKFTKAEWVPGAKAVFEKFADYSPRQEKASWLAGGKQMLVDRIEWIVMPDAATAAAALQNGEIDWWENPIADLVPVLKKNKNISVDIGDPLGNIGSFRMNFLYPPFNDVRARRAVLMALSQEDYMRAIVGDDTSLWKPLPGFFTPDTPLYSEAGGEILKGKRGLDAAKKLLAESGYSGQPVTCLVAQDQPITKAQGDVTADLLKRLGMNVDFVATDWGTVGSRRALKTPPGQGGWNMFHTWHAGADCTNPAPYTAIRANGDKAWFGWPTSAGTEKEVTSWFEAKNLDEEKAAIGRLNKAALDDVVYAPTGFFLSYTAWRKNVSGITKGPLPFFWGVSKSA
;
A
#
# COMPACT_ATOMS: atom_id res chain seq x y z
N MET A 1 30.84 55.41 -32.61
CA MET A 1 30.49 54.53 -33.71
C MET A 1 29.10 53.96 -33.47
N ASP A 2 28.21 54.32 -34.37
CA ASP A 2 26.76 54.29 -34.20
C ASP A 2 26.19 52.91 -34.53
N ARG A 3 25.30 52.42 -33.68
CA ARG A 3 24.65 51.11 -33.76
C ARG A 3 23.57 50.97 -34.86
N ARG A 4 23.52 51.92 -35.81
CA ARG A 4 22.47 51.99 -36.84
C ARG A 4 22.87 51.57 -38.25
N THR A 5 24.07 51.04 -38.48
CA THR A 5 24.58 50.81 -39.86
C THR A 5 24.70 49.35 -40.26
N VAL A 6 24.11 48.36 -39.52
CA VAL A 6 24.20 46.91 -39.85
C VAL A 6 22.87 46.34 -40.35
N LEU A 7 21.85 47.13 -40.59
CA LEU A 7 20.50 46.65 -40.98
C LEU A 7 20.06 47.09 -42.40
N LYS A 8 21.01 47.22 -43.32
CA LYS A 8 20.66 47.43 -44.75
C LYS A 8 21.62 46.64 -45.66
N GLY A 9 21.23 45.44 -46.00
CA GLY A 9 21.89 44.65 -47.04
C GLY A 9 21.66 43.17 -46.89
N LEU A 10 20.53 42.65 -47.42
CA LEU A 10 20.36 41.33 -47.99
C LEU A 10 18.85 41.06 -48.27
N ALA A 11 18.34 41.83 -49.24
CA ALA A 11 17.17 41.37 -50.01
C ALA A 11 17.70 40.69 -51.27
N GLY A 12 17.69 39.35 -51.28
CA GLY A 12 18.11 38.51 -52.38
C GLY A 12 17.37 37.17 -52.33
N ALA A 13 16.55 36.94 -53.32
CA ALA A 13 15.67 35.79 -53.51
C ALA A 13 16.31 34.45 -53.31
N GLY A 14 15.61 33.57 -52.61
CA GLY A 14 15.89 32.13 -52.54
C GLY A 14 14.67 31.42 -51.98
N GLY A 15 13.78 30.95 -52.85
CA GLY A 15 12.68 30.06 -52.51
C GLY A 15 13.23 28.76 -51.92
N LEU A 16 13.17 28.56 -50.62
CA LEU A 16 13.38 27.30 -49.96
C LEU A 16 12.03 26.66 -49.72
N ALA A 17 11.78 25.57 -50.49
CA ALA A 17 10.68 24.64 -50.23
C ALA A 17 10.73 24.23 -48.76
N LEU A 18 9.65 24.46 -48.03
CA LEU A 18 9.36 23.86 -46.73
C LEU A 18 9.17 22.35 -46.96
N THR A 19 10.28 21.61 -47.01
CA THR A 19 10.22 20.17 -46.75
C THR A 19 9.89 20.03 -45.27
N GLY A 20 8.64 19.68 -45.00
CA GLY A 20 8.21 19.28 -43.67
C GLY A 20 9.12 18.14 -43.18
N VAL A 21 10.00 18.44 -42.25
CA VAL A 21 10.74 17.41 -41.50
C VAL A 21 9.69 16.74 -40.62
N SER A 22 9.07 15.68 -41.16
CA SER A 22 8.29 14.77 -40.33
C SER A 22 9.20 14.26 -39.20
N ALA A 23 8.84 14.51 -37.94
CA ALA A 23 9.52 13.90 -36.82
C ALA A 23 9.63 12.39 -37.07
N PRO A 24 10.79 11.76 -36.83
CA PRO A 24 10.97 10.37 -37.16
C PRO A 24 9.90 9.51 -36.47
N ALA A 25 9.22 8.65 -37.24
CA ALA A 25 8.20 7.71 -36.73
C ALA A 25 8.70 6.85 -35.55
N ILE A 26 10.02 6.72 -35.41
CA ILE A 26 10.70 6.09 -34.26
C ILE A 26 10.45 6.82 -32.93
N ALA A 27 10.41 8.14 -32.92
CA ALA A 27 10.16 8.91 -31.67
C ALA A 27 8.71 8.81 -31.21
N GLN A 28 7.74 8.74 -32.14
CA GLN A 28 6.34 8.52 -31.81
C GLN A 28 6.10 7.09 -31.30
N GLY A 29 6.74 6.06 -31.90
CA GLY A 29 6.67 4.68 -31.45
C GLY A 29 7.25 4.46 -30.05
N ALA A 30 8.37 5.11 -29.73
CA ALA A 30 8.99 5.03 -28.40
C ALA A 30 8.13 5.71 -27.32
N SER A 31 7.45 6.81 -27.62
CA SER A 31 6.54 7.49 -26.70
C SER A 31 5.29 6.65 -26.39
N ALA A 32 4.73 5.95 -27.38
CA ALA A 32 3.57 5.08 -27.18
C ALA A 32 3.88 3.83 -26.33
N ARG A 33 5.14 3.41 -26.26
CA ARG A 33 5.60 2.26 -25.46
C ARG A 33 6.06 2.63 -24.05
N THR A 34 6.04 3.92 -23.69
CA THR A 34 6.34 4.43 -22.34
C THR A 34 5.07 4.93 -21.67
N LEU A 35 4.77 4.38 -20.51
CA LEU A 35 3.68 4.82 -19.63
C LEU A 35 4.25 5.72 -18.54
N ARG A 36 3.76 6.97 -18.44
CA ARG A 36 4.10 7.92 -17.39
C ARG A 36 3.00 7.93 -16.33
N PHE A 37 3.38 7.57 -15.13
CA PHE A 37 2.47 7.33 -14.01
C PHE A 37 2.83 8.26 -12.84
N VAL A 38 1.83 8.89 -12.22
CA VAL A 38 2.00 9.63 -10.97
C VAL A 38 1.49 8.76 -9.82
N PRO A 39 2.41 8.22 -8.99
CA PRO A 39 2.04 7.37 -7.86
C PRO A 39 1.45 8.20 -6.71
N GLN A 40 0.74 7.52 -5.83
CA GLN A 40 0.12 8.11 -4.63
C GLN A 40 1.15 8.67 -3.62
N ALA A 41 2.40 8.26 -3.70
CA ALA A 41 3.48 8.70 -2.84
C ALA A 41 4.85 8.50 -3.51
N ASN A 42 5.88 9.16 -2.98
CA ASN A 42 7.27 8.99 -3.39
C ASN A 42 7.82 7.60 -3.00
N LEU A 43 8.50 6.93 -3.93
CA LEU A 43 9.29 5.72 -3.67
C LEU A 43 10.64 6.10 -3.05
N ALA A 44 10.63 6.46 -1.76
CA ALA A 44 11.82 6.93 -1.05
C ALA A 44 12.79 5.80 -0.66
N ASN A 45 12.30 4.59 -0.53
CA ASN A 45 13.05 3.35 -0.30
C ASN A 45 12.44 2.23 -1.11
N PHE A 46 13.22 1.16 -1.39
CA PHE A 46 12.71 0.08 -2.21
C PHE A 46 13.12 -1.30 -1.67
N ASP A 47 12.59 -1.64 -0.50
CA ASP A 47 12.64 -3.01 0.06
C ASP A 47 11.25 -3.42 0.54
N PRO A 48 10.57 -4.36 -0.14
CA PRO A 48 9.19 -4.74 0.17
C PRO A 48 9.04 -5.62 1.40
N ILE A 49 10.14 -6.09 1.99
CA ILE A 49 10.14 -6.86 3.24
C ILE A 49 10.42 -5.94 4.44
N TRP A 50 11.32 -4.96 4.26
CA TRP A 50 11.63 -3.98 5.30
C TRP A 50 10.50 -2.96 5.49
N GLY A 51 9.92 -2.44 4.39
CA GLY A 51 8.88 -1.44 4.38
C GLY A 51 7.47 -2.02 4.23
N THR A 52 6.46 -1.31 4.77
CA THR A 52 5.03 -1.68 4.64
C THR A 52 4.22 -0.64 3.86
N GLN A 53 4.90 0.32 3.21
CA GLN A 53 4.26 1.38 2.43
C GLN A 53 3.67 0.82 1.13
N TYR A 54 2.45 1.24 0.77
CA TYR A 54 1.81 0.77 -0.47
C TYR A 54 2.60 1.12 -1.73
N VAL A 55 3.22 2.29 -1.79
CA VAL A 55 4.08 2.67 -2.93
C VAL A 55 5.22 1.67 -3.14
N VAL A 56 5.82 1.15 -2.05
CA VAL A 56 6.88 0.13 -2.10
C VAL A 56 6.30 -1.21 -2.59
N ARG A 57 5.14 -1.65 -2.05
CA ARG A 57 4.44 -2.86 -2.49
C ARG A 57 4.06 -2.78 -3.98
N ASN A 58 3.50 -1.65 -4.42
CA ASN A 58 3.05 -1.45 -5.79
C ASN A 58 4.23 -1.52 -6.78
N ALA A 59 5.36 -0.90 -6.44
CA ALA A 59 6.60 -1.01 -7.21
C ALA A 59 7.17 -2.44 -7.18
N ALA A 60 7.12 -3.09 -6.02
CA ALA A 60 7.63 -4.46 -5.84
C ALA A 60 6.85 -5.48 -6.69
N ALA A 61 5.55 -5.31 -6.85
CA ALA A 61 4.72 -6.18 -7.70
C ALA A 61 5.10 -6.13 -9.19
N LEU A 62 5.82 -5.09 -9.64
CA LEU A 62 6.43 -5.02 -10.97
C LEU A 62 7.73 -5.82 -11.04
N VAL A 63 8.52 -5.82 -9.96
CA VAL A 63 9.92 -6.28 -9.94
C VAL A 63 10.06 -7.71 -9.43
N TRP A 64 9.24 -8.12 -8.47
CA TRP A 64 9.27 -9.47 -7.91
C TRP A 64 7.93 -10.17 -8.11
N ASP A 65 7.99 -11.45 -8.37
CA ASP A 65 6.79 -12.31 -8.40
C ASP A 65 6.64 -13.06 -7.07
N THR A 66 5.50 -13.71 -6.88
CA THR A 66 5.13 -14.47 -5.69
C THR A 66 4.77 -15.91 -6.03
N LEU A 67 4.74 -16.80 -5.06
CA LEU A 67 4.34 -18.19 -5.26
C LEU A 67 2.86 -18.32 -5.64
N TYR A 68 2.03 -17.53 -4.99
CA TYR A 68 0.59 -17.36 -5.22
C TYR A 68 0.25 -15.89 -5.39
N GLY A 69 -0.87 -15.58 -6.00
CA GLY A 69 -1.44 -14.24 -6.08
C GLY A 69 -2.92 -14.26 -5.73
N ILE A 70 -3.40 -13.28 -4.98
CA ILE A 70 -4.84 -13.09 -4.74
C ILE A 70 -5.48 -12.53 -6.02
N ASP A 71 -6.57 -13.16 -6.45
CA ASP A 71 -7.41 -12.70 -7.56
C ASP A 71 -8.48 -11.68 -7.09
N SER A 72 -9.26 -11.16 -8.02
CA SER A 72 -10.34 -10.19 -7.74
C SER A 72 -11.52 -10.76 -6.94
N SER A 73 -11.55 -12.08 -6.73
CA SER A 73 -12.50 -12.76 -5.85
C SER A 73 -11.91 -13.02 -4.45
N LEU A 74 -10.75 -12.43 -4.15
CA LEU A 74 -10.01 -12.60 -2.90
C LEU A 74 -9.54 -14.05 -2.65
N GLN A 75 -9.39 -14.85 -3.71
CA GLN A 75 -8.92 -16.24 -3.62
C GLN A 75 -7.45 -16.37 -4.06
N PRO A 76 -6.63 -17.13 -3.33
CA PRO A 76 -5.26 -17.40 -3.72
C PRO A 76 -5.20 -18.33 -4.95
N GLN A 77 -4.50 -17.86 -5.98
CA GLN A 77 -4.26 -18.60 -7.23
C GLN A 77 -2.76 -18.86 -7.37
N ARG A 78 -2.39 -20.01 -7.97
CA ARG A 78 -0.98 -20.31 -8.26
C ARG A 78 -0.36 -19.26 -9.16
N GLN A 79 0.86 -18.81 -8.83
CA GLN A 79 1.60 -17.86 -9.67
C GLN A 79 2.94 -18.47 -10.12
N MET A 80 3.96 -18.56 -9.28
CA MET A 80 5.21 -19.27 -9.62
C MET A 80 5.10 -20.80 -9.41
N VAL A 81 4.14 -21.26 -8.62
CA VAL A 81 3.92 -22.69 -8.33
C VAL A 81 3.22 -23.38 -9.51
N GLU A 82 3.74 -24.55 -9.90
CA GLU A 82 3.14 -25.50 -10.82
C GLU A 82 2.08 -26.36 -10.10
N SER A 83 2.46 -26.93 -8.96
CA SER A 83 1.61 -27.80 -8.13
C SER A 83 2.01 -27.74 -6.66
N GLU A 84 1.07 -28.03 -5.79
CA GLU A 84 1.30 -28.30 -4.38
C GLU A 84 0.65 -29.62 -3.98
N GLN A 85 1.22 -30.26 -2.94
CA GLN A 85 0.68 -31.43 -2.25
C GLN A 85 0.70 -31.14 -0.75
N VAL A 86 -0.34 -31.58 -0.07
CA VAL A 86 -0.47 -31.47 1.39
C VAL A 86 -0.65 -32.90 1.94
N SER A 87 0.06 -33.22 3.01
CA SER A 87 -0.14 -34.52 3.72
C SER A 87 -1.55 -34.61 4.33
N ASP A 88 -2.03 -35.81 4.57
CA ASP A 88 -3.37 -36.07 5.10
C ASP A 88 -3.61 -35.39 6.46
N ASP A 89 -2.56 -35.24 7.27
CA ASP A 89 -2.60 -34.52 8.55
C ASP A 89 -2.51 -32.98 8.41
N GLY A 90 -2.36 -32.46 7.17
CA GLY A 90 -2.27 -31.04 6.87
C GLY A 90 -0.99 -30.35 7.34
N THR A 91 0.03 -31.11 7.77
CA THR A 91 1.25 -30.55 8.36
C THR A 91 2.39 -30.38 7.37
N THR A 92 2.45 -31.19 6.31
CA THR A 92 3.53 -31.13 5.31
C THR A 92 3.03 -30.61 3.99
N TRP A 93 3.61 -29.50 3.57
CA TRP A 93 3.35 -28.87 2.27
C TRP A 93 4.54 -29.10 1.35
N THR A 94 4.32 -29.68 0.18
CA THR A 94 5.33 -29.83 -0.88
C THR A 94 4.90 -28.99 -2.07
N PHE A 95 5.76 -28.07 -2.50
CA PHE A 95 5.49 -27.16 -3.61
C PHE A 95 6.48 -27.39 -4.74
N LYS A 96 6.00 -27.38 -5.98
CA LYS A 96 6.82 -27.47 -7.17
C LYS A 96 6.70 -26.22 -8.02
N LEU A 97 7.84 -25.59 -8.39
CA LEU A 97 7.90 -24.40 -9.23
C LEU A 97 7.64 -24.74 -10.70
N ARG A 98 7.01 -23.81 -11.43
CA ARG A 98 6.89 -23.89 -12.89
C ARG A 98 8.27 -23.92 -13.54
N PRO A 99 8.43 -24.55 -14.71
CA PRO A 99 9.66 -24.48 -15.48
C PRO A 99 9.86 -23.09 -16.08
N GLY A 100 11.12 -22.73 -16.39
CA GLY A 100 11.46 -21.55 -17.16
C GLY A 100 11.36 -20.21 -16.41
N LEU A 101 11.22 -20.23 -15.08
CA LEU A 101 11.27 -19.03 -14.26
C LEU A 101 12.71 -18.51 -14.21
N LYS A 102 12.88 -17.20 -14.45
CA LYS A 102 14.19 -16.52 -14.43
C LYS A 102 14.16 -15.26 -13.58
N PHE A 103 15.30 -14.93 -13.03
CA PHE A 103 15.58 -13.61 -12.48
C PHE A 103 16.02 -12.62 -13.57
N HIS A 104 16.04 -11.33 -13.25
CA HIS A 104 16.37 -10.25 -14.18
C HIS A 104 17.82 -10.29 -14.68
N ASP A 105 18.73 -10.95 -13.96
CA ASP A 105 20.11 -11.20 -14.35
C ASP A 105 20.29 -12.44 -15.27
N GLY A 106 19.19 -13.15 -15.56
CA GLY A 106 19.15 -14.33 -16.41
C GLY A 106 19.28 -15.66 -15.68
N GLU A 107 19.65 -15.64 -14.40
CA GLU A 107 19.75 -16.85 -13.57
C GLU A 107 18.37 -17.50 -13.36
N PRO A 108 18.29 -18.86 -13.30
CA PRO A 108 17.03 -19.53 -13.01
C PRO A 108 16.56 -19.26 -11.59
N VAL A 109 15.24 -19.19 -11.40
CA VAL A 109 14.65 -19.21 -10.05
C VAL A 109 14.62 -20.64 -9.54
N LEU A 110 15.30 -20.88 -8.42
CA LEU A 110 15.43 -22.19 -7.80
C LEU A 110 14.71 -22.25 -6.45
N SER A 111 14.43 -23.46 -5.98
CA SER A 111 13.78 -23.69 -4.67
C SER A 111 14.58 -23.11 -3.49
N LYS A 112 15.90 -23.06 -3.57
CA LYS A 112 16.75 -22.39 -2.55
C LYS A 112 16.47 -20.89 -2.42
N ASP A 113 16.18 -20.21 -3.54
CA ASP A 113 15.81 -18.79 -3.55
C ASP A 113 14.47 -18.59 -2.85
N VAL A 114 13.52 -19.51 -3.07
CA VAL A 114 12.23 -19.52 -2.39
C VAL A 114 12.39 -19.71 -0.89
N VAL A 115 13.18 -20.70 -0.47
CA VAL A 115 13.45 -20.97 0.95
C VAL A 115 14.06 -19.75 1.65
N ALA A 116 15.05 -19.12 1.02
CA ALA A 116 15.68 -17.92 1.57
C ALA A 116 14.68 -16.74 1.65
N SER A 117 13.89 -16.51 0.59
CA SER A 117 12.88 -15.44 0.51
C SER A 117 11.80 -15.61 1.58
N LEU A 118 11.24 -16.83 1.72
CA LEU A 118 10.23 -17.11 2.74
C LEU A 118 10.79 -17.02 4.16
N THR A 119 12.04 -17.40 4.37
CA THR A 119 12.73 -17.27 5.66
C THR A 119 12.84 -15.80 6.07
N ARG A 120 13.22 -14.90 5.13
CA ARG A 120 13.31 -13.46 5.37
C ARG A 120 11.91 -12.85 5.61
N TRP A 121 10.94 -13.16 4.75
CA TRP A 121 9.57 -12.69 4.85
C TRP A 121 8.89 -13.09 6.16
N ALA A 122 9.05 -14.35 6.59
CA ALA A 122 8.41 -14.89 7.78
C ALA A 122 8.86 -14.25 9.11
N VAL A 123 9.91 -13.42 9.09
CA VAL A 123 10.35 -12.63 10.26
C VAL A 123 9.60 -11.29 10.37
N ARG A 124 9.05 -10.80 9.27
CA ARG A 124 8.46 -9.45 9.17
C ARG A 124 6.94 -9.46 9.02
N ASP A 125 6.40 -10.49 8.39
CA ASP A 125 4.98 -10.60 8.10
C ASP A 125 4.21 -11.27 9.25
N PRO A 126 3.03 -10.77 9.66
CA PRO A 126 2.25 -11.38 10.75
C PRO A 126 1.86 -12.84 10.51
N MET A 127 1.43 -13.20 9.29
CA MET A 127 1.13 -14.59 8.96
C MET A 127 2.41 -15.43 8.86
N GLY A 128 3.46 -14.83 8.29
CA GLY A 128 4.79 -15.41 8.25
C GLY A 128 5.32 -15.75 9.64
N LEU A 129 5.16 -14.86 10.61
CA LEU A 129 5.51 -15.10 12.04
C LEU A 129 4.72 -16.27 12.64
N MET A 130 3.42 -16.38 12.32
CA MET A 130 2.59 -17.51 12.77
C MET A 130 3.08 -18.83 12.18
N ILE A 131 3.31 -18.87 10.86
CA ILE A 131 3.82 -20.06 10.18
C ILE A 131 5.20 -20.43 10.73
N LYS A 132 6.09 -19.46 10.94
CA LYS A 132 7.42 -19.66 11.51
C LYS A 132 7.38 -20.24 12.92
N ALA A 133 6.42 -19.85 13.75
CA ALA A 133 6.24 -20.43 15.10
C ALA A 133 5.83 -21.90 15.05
N LEU A 134 5.12 -22.31 14.00
CA LEU A 134 4.73 -23.70 13.74
C LEU A 134 5.77 -24.49 12.96
N GLN A 135 6.74 -23.82 12.35
CA GLN A 135 7.73 -24.47 11.47
C GLN A 135 8.58 -25.50 12.20
N GLN A 136 8.66 -26.68 11.62
CA GLN A 136 9.68 -27.70 11.94
C GLN A 136 10.81 -27.63 10.92
N GLU A 137 10.48 -27.57 9.62
CA GLU A 137 11.44 -27.59 8.54
C GLU A 137 10.94 -26.72 7.38
N LEU A 138 11.85 -25.99 6.72
CA LEU A 138 11.65 -25.36 5.42
C LEU A 138 12.92 -25.61 4.60
N THR A 139 12.83 -26.46 3.56
CA THR A 139 14.00 -26.96 2.83
C THR A 139 13.75 -27.08 1.34
N ALA A 140 14.80 -26.86 0.53
CA ALA A 140 14.83 -27.20 -0.87
C ALA A 140 15.07 -28.72 -1.02
N VAL A 141 14.18 -29.40 -1.77
CA VAL A 141 14.28 -30.85 -2.04
C VAL A 141 15.10 -31.09 -3.31
N ASP A 142 14.82 -30.29 -4.35
CA ASP A 142 15.55 -30.25 -5.61
C ASP A 142 15.48 -28.81 -6.17
N ASP A 143 15.99 -28.57 -7.37
CA ASP A 143 16.05 -27.23 -7.98
C ASP A 143 14.67 -26.54 -8.09
N ARG A 144 13.57 -27.32 -8.17
CA ARG A 144 12.23 -26.78 -8.36
C ARG A 144 11.23 -27.15 -7.27
N THR A 145 11.63 -28.00 -6.35
CA THR A 145 10.76 -28.55 -5.30
C THR A 145 11.27 -28.11 -3.93
N PHE A 146 10.40 -27.55 -3.12
CA PHE A 146 10.67 -27.26 -1.72
C PHE A 146 9.57 -27.80 -0.82
N LYS A 147 9.91 -28.06 0.44
CA LYS A 147 9.03 -28.63 1.44
C LYS A 147 8.96 -27.72 2.67
N TRP A 148 7.75 -27.55 3.21
CA TRP A 148 7.50 -26.85 4.46
C TRP A 148 6.75 -27.77 5.42
N VAL A 149 7.40 -28.15 6.53
CA VAL A 149 6.85 -29.03 7.56
C VAL A 149 6.49 -28.19 8.79
N LEU A 150 5.28 -28.37 9.27
CA LEU A 150 4.71 -27.66 10.42
C LEU A 150 4.41 -28.64 11.56
N LYS A 151 4.38 -28.13 12.79
CA LYS A 151 4.02 -28.89 14.01
C LYS A 151 2.52 -29.21 14.08
N GLN A 152 1.70 -28.41 13.39
CA GLN A 152 0.26 -28.55 13.29
C GLN A 152 -0.25 -27.92 11.99
N PRO A 153 -1.44 -28.28 11.50
CA PRO A 153 -2.00 -27.74 10.26
C PRO A 153 -2.12 -26.21 10.28
N PHE A 154 -1.88 -25.60 9.12
CA PHE A 154 -2.13 -24.17 8.91
C PHE A 154 -2.98 -23.99 7.63
N PRO A 155 -4.32 -24.01 7.73
CA PRO A 155 -5.23 -24.00 6.57
C PRO A 155 -5.12 -22.75 5.68
N LYS A 156 -4.61 -21.63 6.21
CA LYS A 156 -4.47 -20.37 5.48
C LYS A 156 -3.11 -20.22 4.76
N MET A 157 -2.35 -21.32 4.54
CA MET A 157 -1.02 -21.30 3.93
C MET A 157 -1.01 -20.60 2.57
N LEU A 158 -1.88 -21.01 1.65
CA LEU A 158 -1.92 -20.46 0.29
C LEU A 158 -2.31 -18.97 0.30
N TYR A 159 -3.22 -18.60 1.19
CA TYR A 159 -3.60 -17.21 1.40
C TYR A 159 -2.41 -16.37 1.88
N ALA A 160 -1.63 -16.88 2.85
CA ALA A 160 -0.44 -16.19 3.37
C ALA A 160 0.60 -15.96 2.28
N LEU A 161 0.81 -16.94 1.38
CA LEU A 161 1.78 -16.87 0.29
C LEU A 161 1.32 -16.00 -0.89
N GLY A 162 0.02 -15.72 -1.00
CA GLY A 162 -0.55 -14.96 -2.12
C GLY A 162 -1.17 -13.61 -1.77
N LYS A 163 -1.27 -13.28 -0.49
CA LYS A 163 -1.91 -12.04 -0.04
C LYS A 163 -1.30 -10.80 -0.68
N ASN A 164 -2.13 -9.78 -0.88
CA ASN A 164 -1.75 -8.53 -1.55
C ASN A 164 -1.33 -7.40 -0.60
N ASN A 165 -1.41 -7.62 0.72
CA ASN A 165 -0.99 -6.62 1.70
C ASN A 165 0.49 -6.78 2.09
N SER A 166 1.15 -5.67 2.43
CA SER A 166 2.57 -5.64 2.81
C SER A 166 2.83 -6.25 4.20
N PRO A 167 3.95 -6.99 4.35
CA PRO A 167 4.85 -7.48 3.32
C PRO A 167 4.26 -8.69 2.55
N CYS A 168 4.35 -8.67 1.21
CA CYS A 168 4.03 -9.85 0.40
C CYS A 168 5.23 -10.82 0.34
N ALA A 169 4.96 -12.10 0.13
CA ALA A 169 5.99 -13.14 0.04
C ALA A 169 6.71 -13.12 -1.34
N PHE A 170 7.36 -12.01 -1.66
CA PHE A 170 8.10 -11.83 -2.90
C PHE A 170 9.35 -12.72 -2.98
N ILE A 171 9.59 -13.33 -4.15
CA ILE A 171 10.71 -14.22 -4.38
C ILE A 171 11.89 -13.45 -4.97
N MET A 172 13.01 -13.49 -4.27
CA MET A 172 14.27 -12.81 -4.58
C MET A 172 15.40 -13.86 -4.76
N PRO A 173 16.47 -13.55 -5.48
CA PRO A 173 17.68 -14.37 -5.45
C PRO A 173 18.15 -14.60 -4.01
N GLU A 174 18.62 -15.82 -3.71
CA GLU A 174 19.08 -16.20 -2.37
C GLU A 174 20.06 -15.18 -1.79
N ARG A 175 21.04 -14.68 -2.59
CA ARG A 175 22.03 -13.68 -2.18
C ARG A 175 21.42 -12.36 -1.68
N ILE A 176 20.24 -12.00 -2.20
CA ILE A 176 19.49 -10.79 -1.78
C ILE A 176 18.61 -11.14 -0.58
N ALA A 177 17.93 -12.28 -0.63
CA ALA A 177 17.02 -12.74 0.42
C ALA A 177 17.74 -13.04 1.75
N GLN A 178 19.04 -13.33 1.73
CA GLN A 178 19.87 -13.50 2.93
C GLN A 178 20.17 -12.18 3.66
N THR A 179 19.81 -11.02 3.08
CA THR A 179 19.92 -9.74 3.79
C THR A 179 19.08 -9.79 5.07
N ASP A 180 19.64 -9.30 6.18
CA ASP A 180 18.97 -9.17 7.46
C ASP A 180 17.56 -8.55 7.25
N PRO A 181 16.48 -9.17 7.74
CA PRO A 181 15.11 -8.68 7.52
C PRO A 181 14.84 -7.29 8.13
N PHE A 182 15.72 -6.80 9.00
CA PHE A 182 15.66 -5.45 9.60
C PHE A 182 16.59 -4.44 8.89
N LYS A 183 17.30 -4.87 7.83
CA LYS A 183 18.12 -4.01 6.97
C LYS A 183 17.56 -3.98 5.55
N GLN A 184 17.71 -2.81 4.90
CA GLN A 184 17.27 -2.65 3.52
C GLN A 184 18.22 -3.35 2.55
N ILE A 185 17.65 -3.95 1.49
CA ILE A 185 18.43 -4.49 0.37
C ILE A 185 19.06 -3.35 -0.46
N GLY A 186 20.17 -3.65 -1.10
CA GLY A 186 20.88 -2.71 -2.01
C GLY A 186 20.87 -3.14 -3.47
N ASP A 187 20.42 -4.37 -3.75
CA ASP A 187 20.26 -4.95 -5.08
C ASP A 187 18.78 -5.24 -5.35
N TYR A 188 18.30 -4.91 -6.54
CA TYR A 188 16.90 -4.97 -6.93
C TYR A 188 16.64 -5.96 -8.08
N VAL A 189 17.48 -6.95 -8.25
CA VAL A 189 17.23 -8.06 -9.16
C VAL A 189 16.02 -8.84 -8.66
N GLY A 190 15.01 -8.97 -9.51
CA GLY A 190 13.76 -9.60 -9.20
C GLY A 190 13.38 -10.69 -10.18
N SER A 191 12.19 -11.27 -9.97
CA SER A 191 11.60 -12.37 -10.74
C SER A 191 10.32 -11.95 -11.48
N GLY A 192 9.96 -10.65 -11.40
CA GLY A 192 8.71 -10.10 -11.92
C GLY A 192 8.79 -9.63 -13.39
N PRO A 193 7.69 -9.08 -13.93
CA PRO A 193 7.60 -8.72 -15.34
C PRO A 193 8.39 -7.48 -15.76
N MET A 194 8.88 -6.67 -14.78
CA MET A 194 9.65 -5.46 -15.05
C MET A 194 10.95 -5.44 -14.26
N LYS A 195 12.01 -4.91 -14.86
CA LYS A 195 13.30 -4.62 -14.22
C LYS A 195 13.30 -3.22 -13.65
N PHE A 196 13.79 -3.05 -12.44
CA PHE A 196 13.99 -1.72 -11.84
C PHE A 196 15.30 -1.10 -12.35
N THR A 197 15.21 0.10 -12.92
CA THR A 197 16.36 0.84 -13.46
C THR A 197 16.96 1.74 -12.39
N LYS A 198 17.76 1.16 -11.49
CA LYS A 198 18.37 1.87 -10.35
C LYS A 198 19.14 3.14 -10.75
N ALA A 199 19.80 3.13 -11.92
CA ALA A 199 20.57 4.29 -12.41
C ALA A 199 19.68 5.52 -12.71
N GLU A 200 18.38 5.32 -12.94
CA GLU A 200 17.42 6.40 -13.19
C GLU A 200 16.51 6.67 -11.98
N TRP A 201 16.73 6.02 -10.86
CA TRP A 201 15.98 6.27 -9.65
C TRP A 201 16.50 7.50 -8.93
N VAL A 202 15.64 8.50 -8.81
CA VAL A 202 15.89 9.73 -8.04
C VAL A 202 14.77 9.85 -7.00
N PRO A 203 15.01 9.44 -5.74
CA PRO A 203 14.04 9.59 -4.67
C PRO A 203 13.50 11.03 -4.59
N GLY A 204 12.18 11.16 -4.52
CA GLY A 204 11.50 12.46 -4.56
C GLY A 204 11.17 12.98 -5.96
N ALA A 205 11.67 12.34 -7.02
CA ALA A 205 11.43 12.80 -8.38
C ALA A 205 10.95 11.68 -9.33
N LYS A 206 11.71 10.58 -9.46
CA LYS A 206 11.44 9.58 -10.49
C LYS A 206 11.88 8.17 -10.08
N ALA A 207 11.10 7.16 -10.50
CA ALA A 207 11.51 5.75 -10.54
C ALA A 207 11.16 5.15 -11.90
N VAL A 208 11.99 4.25 -12.41
CA VAL A 208 11.86 3.71 -13.77
C VAL A 208 11.91 2.20 -13.77
N PHE A 209 11.01 1.62 -14.57
CA PHE A 209 10.88 0.17 -14.76
C PHE A 209 10.88 -0.15 -16.24
N GLU A 210 11.65 -1.16 -16.65
CA GLU A 210 11.76 -1.63 -18.03
C GLU A 210 11.28 -3.07 -18.16
N LYS A 211 10.61 -3.39 -19.25
CA LYS A 211 10.05 -4.72 -19.51
C LYS A 211 11.15 -5.78 -19.45
N PHE A 212 10.90 -6.85 -18.72
CA PHE A 212 11.73 -8.05 -18.73
C PHE A 212 11.27 -8.98 -19.83
N ALA A 213 12.03 -9.06 -20.93
CA ALA A 213 11.65 -9.82 -22.11
C ALA A 213 11.55 -11.34 -21.84
N ASP A 214 12.37 -11.87 -20.94
CA ASP A 214 12.41 -13.30 -20.55
C ASP A 214 11.41 -13.67 -19.45
N TYR A 215 10.57 -12.73 -19.01
CA TYR A 215 9.52 -13.06 -18.04
C TYR A 215 8.55 -14.10 -18.63
N SER A 216 8.27 -15.16 -17.85
CA SER A 216 7.36 -16.22 -18.24
C SER A 216 5.98 -16.01 -17.59
N PRO A 217 5.03 -15.29 -18.23
CA PRO A 217 3.69 -15.10 -17.68
C PRO A 217 2.91 -16.42 -17.65
N ARG A 218 1.91 -16.53 -16.78
CA ARG A 218 0.92 -17.61 -16.85
C ARG A 218 0.02 -17.43 -18.08
N GLN A 219 -0.64 -18.53 -18.48
CA GLN A 219 -1.55 -18.52 -19.63
C GLN A 219 -2.96 -18.03 -19.25
N GLU A 220 -3.34 -18.16 -17.99
CA GLU A 220 -4.63 -17.70 -17.46
C GLU A 220 -4.74 -16.19 -17.55
N LYS A 221 -5.95 -15.67 -17.77
CA LYS A 221 -6.19 -14.22 -17.75
C LYS A 221 -5.75 -13.61 -16.42
N ALA A 222 -5.08 -12.48 -16.50
CA ALA A 222 -4.70 -11.75 -15.29
C ALA A 222 -5.93 -11.32 -14.50
N SER A 223 -5.85 -11.52 -13.17
CA SER A 223 -6.82 -11.08 -12.18
C SER A 223 -6.05 -10.63 -10.94
N TRP A 224 -5.97 -9.34 -10.72
CA TRP A 224 -5.14 -8.70 -9.71
C TRP A 224 -3.68 -9.20 -9.74
N LEU A 225 -3.21 -9.86 -8.65
CA LEU A 225 -1.84 -10.40 -8.57
C LEU A 225 -1.71 -11.79 -9.19
N ALA A 226 -2.82 -12.41 -9.63
CA ALA A 226 -2.87 -13.74 -10.19
C ALA A 226 -2.91 -13.72 -11.73
N GLY A 227 -2.51 -14.84 -12.34
CA GLY A 227 -2.61 -15.07 -13.79
C GLY A 227 -1.50 -14.43 -14.60
N GLY A 228 -1.77 -14.21 -15.89
CA GLY A 228 -0.79 -13.76 -16.89
C GLY A 228 -0.45 -12.29 -16.77
N LYS A 229 0.58 -11.94 -16.03
CA LYS A 229 1.09 -10.57 -15.89
C LYS A 229 1.82 -10.12 -17.15
N GLN A 230 1.08 -9.98 -18.25
CA GLN A 230 1.65 -9.61 -19.56
C GLN A 230 1.81 -8.10 -19.69
N MET A 231 3.04 -7.62 -19.83
CA MET A 231 3.34 -6.20 -20.03
C MET A 231 3.17 -5.85 -21.53
N LEU A 232 2.31 -4.86 -21.80
CA LEU A 232 2.05 -4.35 -23.16
C LEU A 232 2.78 -3.02 -23.45
N VAL A 233 3.38 -2.42 -22.41
CA VAL A 233 4.30 -1.29 -22.51
C VAL A 233 5.73 -1.76 -22.22
N ASP A 234 6.74 -1.07 -22.79
CA ASP A 234 8.14 -1.46 -22.58
C ASP A 234 8.79 -0.77 -21.39
N ARG A 235 8.26 0.41 -21.05
CA ARG A 235 8.81 1.26 -19.99
C ARG A 235 7.70 1.91 -19.19
N ILE A 236 7.89 1.98 -17.88
CA ILE A 236 7.02 2.71 -16.95
C ILE A 236 7.89 3.71 -16.19
N GLU A 237 7.49 4.96 -16.24
CA GLU A 237 8.12 6.05 -15.48
C GLU A 237 7.16 6.51 -14.38
N TRP A 238 7.52 6.30 -13.13
CA TRP A 238 6.85 6.89 -11.99
C TRP A 238 7.40 8.28 -11.75
N ILE A 239 6.55 9.28 -11.84
CA ILE A 239 6.93 10.69 -11.74
C ILE A 239 6.27 11.25 -10.49
N VAL A 240 7.07 11.72 -9.54
CA VAL A 240 6.56 12.30 -8.29
C VAL A 240 6.11 13.73 -8.54
N MET A 241 4.82 13.99 -8.33
CA MET A 241 4.21 15.32 -8.48
C MET A 241 3.42 15.66 -7.20
N PRO A 242 4.06 16.27 -6.18
CA PRO A 242 3.40 16.58 -4.91
C PRO A 242 2.29 17.63 -5.03
N ASP A 243 2.42 18.56 -5.99
CA ASP A 243 1.40 19.57 -6.25
C ASP A 243 0.30 19.02 -7.16
N ALA A 244 -0.92 18.93 -6.63
CA ALA A 244 -2.05 18.35 -7.32
C ALA A 244 -2.51 19.15 -8.55
N ALA A 245 -2.35 20.49 -8.55
CA ALA A 245 -2.70 21.32 -9.69
C ALA A 245 -1.72 21.09 -10.85
N THR A 246 -0.44 20.94 -10.54
CA THR A 246 0.61 20.57 -11.50
C THR A 246 0.33 19.20 -12.10
N ALA A 247 -0.01 18.20 -11.27
CA ALA A 247 -0.34 16.85 -11.76
C ALA A 247 -1.58 16.85 -12.68
N ALA A 248 -2.63 17.63 -12.32
CA ALA A 248 -3.81 17.78 -13.14
C ALA A 248 -3.51 18.45 -14.49
N ALA A 249 -2.69 19.50 -14.51
CA ALA A 249 -2.25 20.18 -15.73
C ALA A 249 -1.43 19.23 -16.62
N ALA A 250 -0.46 18.49 -16.04
CA ALA A 250 0.36 17.51 -16.74
C ALA A 250 -0.48 16.41 -17.38
N LEU A 251 -1.51 15.89 -16.67
CA LEU A 251 -2.44 14.91 -17.24
C LEU A 251 -3.25 15.49 -18.41
N GLN A 252 -3.74 16.73 -18.29
CA GLN A 252 -4.50 17.41 -19.34
C GLN A 252 -3.65 17.66 -20.59
N ASN A 253 -2.39 18.07 -20.39
CA ASN A 253 -1.44 18.37 -21.49
C ASN A 253 -0.81 17.10 -22.11
N GLY A 254 -0.96 15.92 -21.48
CA GLY A 254 -0.37 14.67 -21.95
C GLY A 254 1.10 14.49 -21.58
N GLU A 255 1.58 15.21 -20.61
CA GLU A 255 2.91 15.04 -20.02
C GLU A 255 2.99 13.79 -19.15
N ILE A 256 1.85 13.39 -18.52
CA ILE A 256 1.64 12.12 -17.85
C ILE A 256 0.43 11.40 -18.42
N ASP A 257 0.36 10.09 -18.23
CA ASP A 257 -0.64 9.20 -18.83
C ASP A 257 -1.68 8.71 -17.81
N TRP A 258 -1.26 8.48 -16.55
CA TRP A 258 -2.10 7.95 -15.50
C TRP A 258 -1.71 8.57 -14.15
N TRP A 259 -2.69 9.06 -13.41
CA TRP A 259 -2.55 9.60 -12.06
C TRP A 259 -3.34 8.72 -11.08
N GLU A 260 -2.64 8.09 -10.13
CA GLU A 260 -3.19 7.09 -9.22
C GLU A 260 -4.33 7.64 -8.36
N ASN A 261 -4.10 8.77 -7.67
CA ASN A 261 -5.05 9.34 -6.72
C ASN A 261 -5.22 10.87 -6.89
N PRO A 262 -6.00 11.31 -7.89
CA PRO A 262 -6.36 12.72 -8.00
C PRO A 262 -7.20 13.18 -6.80
N ILE A 263 -6.93 14.39 -6.29
CA ILE A 263 -7.72 14.96 -5.19
C ILE A 263 -9.14 15.27 -5.66
N ALA A 264 -10.11 15.13 -4.75
CA ALA A 264 -11.53 15.28 -5.06
C ALA A 264 -11.88 16.63 -5.72
N ASP A 265 -11.28 17.72 -5.27
CA ASP A 265 -11.52 19.08 -5.79
C ASP A 265 -11.17 19.24 -7.27
N LEU A 266 -10.23 18.49 -7.79
CA LEU A 266 -9.81 18.55 -9.20
C LEU A 266 -10.57 17.58 -10.11
N VAL A 267 -11.29 16.62 -9.56
CA VAL A 267 -12.07 15.64 -10.32
C VAL A 267 -13.10 16.29 -11.26
N PRO A 268 -13.87 17.31 -10.85
CA PRO A 268 -14.82 17.98 -11.75
C PRO A 268 -14.14 18.62 -12.98
N VAL A 269 -12.93 19.13 -12.82
CA VAL A 269 -12.14 19.73 -13.92
C VAL A 269 -11.63 18.63 -14.85
N LEU A 270 -11.10 17.55 -14.32
CA LEU A 270 -10.62 16.40 -15.10
C LEU A 270 -11.75 15.75 -15.90
N LYS A 271 -12.94 15.56 -15.30
CA LYS A 271 -14.12 14.99 -15.98
C LYS A 271 -14.62 15.83 -17.17
N LYS A 272 -14.37 17.14 -17.18
CA LYS A 272 -14.71 18.01 -18.32
C LYS A 272 -13.79 17.81 -19.53
N ASN A 273 -12.59 17.28 -19.34
CA ASN A 273 -11.64 17.07 -20.42
C ASN A 273 -12.00 15.80 -21.21
N LYS A 274 -12.30 15.95 -22.51
CA LYS A 274 -12.73 14.85 -23.40
C LYS A 274 -11.68 13.75 -23.56
N ASN A 275 -10.41 14.05 -23.29
CA ASN A 275 -9.27 13.14 -23.45
C ASN A 275 -8.91 12.40 -22.15
N ILE A 276 -9.63 12.64 -21.05
CA ILE A 276 -9.38 12.02 -19.75
C ILE A 276 -10.56 11.14 -19.36
N SER A 277 -10.24 10.00 -18.76
CA SER A 277 -11.15 9.13 -18.03
C SER A 277 -10.88 9.28 -16.54
N VAL A 278 -11.95 9.34 -15.75
CA VAL A 278 -11.89 9.38 -14.27
C VAL A 278 -12.86 8.34 -13.74
N ASP A 279 -12.40 7.46 -12.88
CA ASP A 279 -13.23 6.41 -12.28
C ASP A 279 -12.75 6.09 -10.85
N ILE A 280 -13.51 5.30 -10.09
CA ILE A 280 -13.05 4.73 -8.82
C ILE A 280 -11.94 3.72 -9.09
N GLY A 281 -10.80 3.89 -8.41
CA GLY A 281 -9.64 3.01 -8.57
C GLY A 281 -9.84 1.63 -7.95
N ASP A 282 -10.33 1.59 -6.71
CA ASP A 282 -10.63 0.35 -5.99
C ASP A 282 -12.07 0.38 -5.43
N PRO A 283 -12.95 -0.53 -5.88
CA PRO A 283 -14.31 -0.65 -5.35
C PRO A 283 -14.37 -1.07 -3.87
N LEU A 284 -13.36 -1.79 -3.37
CA LEU A 284 -13.26 -2.13 -1.94
C LEU A 284 -12.84 -0.93 -1.09
N GLY A 285 -12.45 0.19 -1.72
CA GLY A 285 -12.17 1.45 -1.07
C GLY A 285 -11.00 1.41 -0.08
N ASN A 286 -11.04 2.35 0.85
CA ASN A 286 -9.98 2.57 1.82
C ASN A 286 -10.56 2.88 3.19
N ILE A 287 -9.85 2.48 4.24
CA ILE A 287 -10.17 2.83 5.62
C ILE A 287 -9.11 3.81 6.10
N GLY A 288 -9.52 5.04 6.38
CA GLY A 288 -8.65 6.05 6.98
C GLY A 288 -8.39 5.72 8.46
N SER A 289 -7.20 6.08 8.94
CA SER A 289 -6.84 5.81 10.33
C SER A 289 -5.73 6.72 10.84
N PHE A 290 -5.69 6.89 12.15
CA PHE A 290 -4.47 7.32 12.81
C PHE A 290 -4.05 6.34 13.90
N ARG A 291 -2.73 6.15 14.00
CA ARG A 291 -2.09 5.27 14.97
C ARG A 291 -1.61 6.08 16.15
N MET A 292 -1.89 5.60 17.36
CA MET A 292 -1.35 6.11 18.60
C MET A 292 -0.23 5.21 19.11
N ASN A 293 0.81 5.80 19.70
CA ASN A 293 1.96 5.07 20.21
C ASN A 293 1.69 4.63 21.65
N PHE A 294 1.56 3.32 21.87
CA PHE A 294 1.27 2.74 23.19
C PHE A 294 2.47 2.75 24.14
N LEU A 295 3.67 3.05 23.66
CA LEU A 295 4.88 3.01 24.48
C LEU A 295 5.00 4.24 25.40
N TYR A 296 4.34 5.38 25.05
CA TYR A 296 4.58 6.66 25.71
C TYR A 296 3.28 7.39 26.06
N PRO A 297 3.31 8.20 27.17
CA PRO A 297 2.22 9.10 27.47
C PRO A 297 1.92 10.08 26.29
N PRO A 298 0.65 10.48 26.10
CA PRO A 298 -0.51 10.08 26.89
C PRO A 298 -1.14 8.75 26.42
N PHE A 299 -0.72 8.19 25.28
CA PHE A 299 -1.41 7.10 24.62
C PHE A 299 -1.04 5.69 25.12
N ASN A 300 -0.12 5.56 26.09
CA ASN A 300 0.03 4.34 26.85
C ASN A 300 -1.17 4.08 27.79
N ASP A 301 -1.96 5.12 28.14
CA ASP A 301 -3.21 4.99 28.88
C ASP A 301 -4.42 4.87 27.95
N VAL A 302 -5.24 3.83 28.14
CA VAL A 302 -6.45 3.59 27.34
C VAL A 302 -7.48 4.70 27.46
N ARG A 303 -7.54 5.40 28.61
CA ARG A 303 -8.47 6.51 28.84
C ARG A 303 -8.15 7.69 27.92
N ALA A 304 -6.88 8.00 27.70
CA ALA A 304 -6.45 9.03 26.75
C ALA A 304 -6.82 8.63 25.32
N ARG A 305 -6.61 7.37 24.93
CA ARG A 305 -6.98 6.89 23.59
C ARG A 305 -8.50 6.92 23.36
N ARG A 306 -9.28 6.49 24.36
CA ARG A 306 -10.77 6.56 24.34
C ARG A 306 -11.28 7.98 24.28
N ALA A 307 -10.65 8.92 25.01
CA ALA A 307 -11.02 10.34 24.95
C ALA A 307 -10.91 10.90 23.52
N VAL A 308 -9.81 10.60 22.82
CA VAL A 308 -9.64 10.99 21.42
C VAL A 308 -10.70 10.33 20.53
N LEU A 309 -10.96 9.02 20.71
CA LEU A 309 -11.95 8.30 19.90
C LEU A 309 -13.37 8.82 20.13
N MET A 310 -13.76 9.15 21.38
CA MET A 310 -15.07 9.74 21.71
C MET A 310 -15.29 11.10 21.06
N ALA A 311 -14.27 11.91 20.90
CA ALA A 311 -14.34 13.23 20.30
C ALA A 311 -14.24 13.21 18.76
N LEU A 312 -13.83 12.09 18.16
CA LEU A 312 -13.60 11.95 16.74
C LEU A 312 -14.92 12.03 15.96
N SER A 313 -14.97 12.85 14.90
CA SER A 313 -16.03 12.92 13.91
C SER A 313 -15.54 12.32 12.59
N GLN A 314 -15.98 11.13 12.24
CA GLN A 314 -15.58 10.51 10.97
C GLN A 314 -16.03 11.33 9.75
N GLU A 315 -17.16 12.02 9.84
CA GLU A 315 -17.63 12.93 8.79
C GLU A 315 -16.62 14.03 8.49
N ASP A 316 -16.02 14.67 9.52
CA ASP A 316 -15.04 15.74 9.33
C ASP A 316 -13.80 15.22 8.56
N TYR A 317 -13.33 14.01 8.89
CA TYR A 317 -12.23 13.38 8.17
C TYR A 317 -12.60 13.03 6.73
N MET A 318 -13.77 12.45 6.52
CA MET A 318 -14.20 12.04 5.18
C MET A 318 -14.41 13.23 4.25
N ARG A 319 -15.04 14.31 4.75
CA ARG A 319 -15.18 15.55 3.99
C ARG A 319 -13.83 16.18 3.64
N ALA A 320 -12.87 16.13 4.55
CA ALA A 320 -11.52 16.63 4.29
C ALA A 320 -10.74 15.80 3.25
N ILE A 321 -11.01 14.49 3.14
CA ILE A 321 -10.32 13.58 2.21
C ILE A 321 -10.96 13.58 0.82
N VAL A 322 -12.28 13.43 0.74
CA VAL A 322 -13.01 13.19 -0.53
C VAL A 322 -14.11 14.21 -0.83
N GLY A 323 -14.26 15.23 0.02
CA GLY A 323 -15.27 16.29 -0.18
C GLY A 323 -16.66 15.90 0.29
N ASP A 324 -17.66 16.67 -0.18
CA ASP A 324 -19.05 16.57 0.28
C ASP A 324 -19.86 15.46 -0.39
N ASP A 325 -19.31 14.79 -1.41
CA ASP A 325 -20.02 13.71 -2.11
C ASP A 325 -20.11 12.46 -1.23
N THR A 326 -21.27 12.28 -0.60
CA THR A 326 -21.56 11.16 0.30
C THR A 326 -21.60 9.79 -0.40
N SER A 327 -21.59 9.74 -1.74
CA SER A 327 -21.41 8.47 -2.46
C SER A 327 -19.97 7.93 -2.38
N LEU A 328 -19.00 8.78 -2.00
CA LEU A 328 -17.60 8.44 -1.92
C LEU A 328 -17.13 8.01 -0.53
N TRP A 329 -17.97 8.10 0.49
CA TRP A 329 -17.58 7.76 1.85
C TRP A 329 -18.74 7.28 2.71
N LYS A 330 -18.39 6.52 3.76
CA LYS A 330 -19.34 6.05 4.78
C LYS A 330 -18.69 6.18 6.17
N PRO A 331 -19.46 6.45 7.22
CA PRO A 331 -19.02 6.16 8.58
C PRO A 331 -18.65 4.69 8.71
N LEU A 332 -17.58 4.40 9.45
CA LEU A 332 -17.10 3.05 9.71
C LEU A 332 -16.99 2.85 11.23
N PRO A 333 -18.02 2.33 11.90
CA PRO A 333 -18.00 2.07 13.34
C PRO A 333 -17.27 0.75 13.66
N GLY A 334 -16.12 0.54 13.05
CA GLY A 334 -15.32 -0.69 13.19
C GLY A 334 -14.06 -0.64 12.34
N PHE A 335 -13.53 -1.83 12.06
CA PHE A 335 -12.23 -2.02 11.42
C PHE A 335 -12.31 -2.75 10.08
N PHE A 336 -13.41 -3.43 9.78
CA PHE A 336 -13.54 -4.30 8.61
C PHE A 336 -14.29 -3.61 7.48
N THR A 337 -13.89 -3.93 6.24
CA THR A 337 -14.40 -3.30 5.02
C THR A 337 -15.91 -3.47 4.88
N PRO A 338 -16.68 -2.38 4.69
CA PRO A 338 -18.10 -2.44 4.44
C PRO A 338 -18.45 -3.31 3.22
N ASP A 339 -19.67 -3.84 3.22
CA ASP A 339 -20.21 -4.65 2.12
C ASP A 339 -19.42 -5.95 1.86
N THR A 340 -18.63 -6.42 2.85
CA THR A 340 -17.91 -7.71 2.82
C THR A 340 -18.50 -8.68 3.85
N PRO A 341 -18.29 -10.01 3.68
CA PRO A 341 -18.91 -11.01 4.55
C PRO A 341 -18.60 -10.88 6.04
N LEU A 342 -17.43 -10.31 6.38
CA LEU A 342 -16.96 -10.16 7.76
C LEU A 342 -17.04 -8.71 8.29
N TYR A 343 -17.79 -7.84 7.62
CA TYR A 343 -18.09 -6.51 8.16
C TYR A 343 -18.83 -6.60 9.51
N SER A 344 -18.43 -5.79 10.47
CA SER A 344 -19.06 -5.77 11.81
C SER A 344 -19.03 -4.36 12.41
N GLU A 345 -20.13 -3.99 13.06
CA GLU A 345 -20.27 -2.74 13.83
C GLU A 345 -20.30 -2.99 15.34
N ALA A 346 -20.05 -4.23 15.78
CA ALA A 346 -20.09 -4.58 17.20
C ALA A 346 -19.10 -3.74 18.03
N GLY A 347 -19.57 -3.10 19.08
CA GLY A 347 -18.80 -2.19 19.92
C GLY A 347 -18.56 -0.80 19.34
N GLY A 348 -19.15 -0.50 18.15
CA GLY A 348 -18.96 0.76 17.43
C GLY A 348 -19.75 1.95 17.93
N GLU A 349 -20.50 1.83 19.04
CA GLU A 349 -21.34 2.88 19.61
C GLU A 349 -20.53 4.15 19.94
N ILE A 350 -19.27 3.99 20.35
CA ILE A 350 -18.35 5.10 20.66
C ILE A 350 -18.09 6.00 19.44
N LEU A 351 -18.23 5.47 18.21
CA LEU A 351 -18.05 6.19 16.96
C LEU A 351 -19.34 6.73 16.36
N LYS A 352 -20.50 6.42 16.96
CA LYS A 352 -21.84 6.83 16.51
C LYS A 352 -22.37 8.01 17.33
N GLY A 353 -23.29 8.77 16.75
CA GLY A 353 -24.03 9.84 17.44
C GLY A 353 -23.26 11.14 17.64
N LYS A 354 -23.74 11.99 18.56
CA LYS A 354 -23.13 13.28 18.87
C LYS A 354 -21.81 13.11 19.64
N ARG A 355 -20.82 13.93 19.30
CA ARG A 355 -19.52 13.91 19.97
C ARG A 355 -19.61 14.47 21.38
N GLY A 356 -19.25 13.66 22.35
CA GLY A 356 -19.27 14.05 23.77
C GLY A 356 -17.97 14.75 24.18
N LEU A 357 -17.71 15.96 23.68
CA LEU A 357 -16.44 16.66 23.91
C LEU A 357 -16.15 16.88 25.40
N ASP A 358 -17.16 17.23 26.22
CA ASP A 358 -16.95 17.43 27.66
C ASP A 358 -16.66 16.12 28.39
N ALA A 359 -17.36 15.04 28.02
CA ALA A 359 -17.07 13.71 28.55
C ALA A 359 -15.67 13.23 28.13
N ALA A 360 -15.26 13.50 26.90
CA ALA A 360 -13.93 13.20 26.40
C ALA A 360 -12.83 13.98 27.13
N LYS A 361 -13.05 15.29 27.40
CA LYS A 361 -12.13 16.11 28.21
C LYS A 361 -11.99 15.58 29.64
N LYS A 362 -13.09 15.19 30.26
CA LYS A 362 -13.08 14.57 31.58
C LYS A 362 -12.25 13.29 31.60
N LEU A 363 -12.50 12.40 30.64
CA LEU A 363 -11.77 11.14 30.52
C LEU A 363 -10.28 11.35 30.24
N LEU A 364 -9.93 12.36 29.43
CA LEU A 364 -8.54 12.76 29.20
C LEU A 364 -7.85 13.23 30.49
N ALA A 365 -8.52 14.06 31.28
CA ALA A 365 -8.00 14.50 32.60
C ALA A 365 -7.78 13.32 33.57
N GLU A 366 -8.72 12.35 33.57
CA GLU A 366 -8.62 11.13 34.38
C GLU A 366 -7.44 10.23 33.96
N SER A 367 -6.94 10.35 32.73
CA SER A 367 -5.74 9.63 32.25
C SER A 367 -4.43 10.20 32.82
N GLY A 368 -4.48 11.34 33.50
CA GLY A 368 -3.29 12.02 34.03
C GLY A 368 -2.60 12.91 32.98
N TYR A 369 -3.24 13.19 31.84
CA TYR A 369 -2.70 14.16 30.88
C TYR A 369 -2.64 15.56 31.52
N SER A 370 -1.47 16.20 31.48
CA SER A 370 -1.20 17.49 32.12
C SER A 370 -0.56 18.53 31.18
N GLY A 371 -0.79 18.39 29.84
CA GLY A 371 -0.30 19.35 28.85
C GLY A 371 1.01 18.98 28.17
N GLN A 372 1.48 17.74 28.32
CA GLN A 372 2.66 17.25 27.59
C GLN A 372 2.44 17.39 26.08
N PRO A 373 3.50 17.75 25.30
CA PRO A 373 3.41 17.79 23.84
C PRO A 373 2.99 16.44 23.26
N VAL A 374 2.08 16.47 22.31
CA VAL A 374 1.66 15.31 21.52
C VAL A 374 2.24 15.45 20.12
N THR A 375 3.33 14.74 19.87
CA THR A 375 4.04 14.78 18.59
C THR A 375 3.27 14.00 17.51
N CYS A 376 2.67 14.73 16.57
CA CYS A 376 1.88 14.22 15.46
C CYS A 376 2.69 14.28 14.16
N LEU A 377 3.06 13.13 13.57
CA LEU A 377 3.72 13.08 12.27
C LEU A 377 2.68 13.22 11.15
N VAL A 378 2.83 14.23 10.30
CA VAL A 378 1.89 14.51 9.21
C VAL A 378 2.63 14.68 7.89
N ALA A 379 2.43 13.74 6.97
CA ALA A 379 2.99 13.81 5.62
C ALA A 379 2.25 14.85 4.78
N GLN A 380 2.98 15.87 4.31
CA GLN A 380 2.42 16.98 3.53
C GLN A 380 2.35 16.67 2.03
N ASP A 381 3.15 15.73 1.57
CA ASP A 381 3.27 15.28 0.18
C ASP A 381 2.26 14.17 -0.18
N GLN A 382 1.42 13.74 0.79
CA GLN A 382 0.36 12.77 0.58
C GLN A 382 -1.01 13.37 0.99
N PRO A 383 -1.88 13.72 0.04
CA PRO A 383 -3.12 14.48 0.28
C PRO A 383 -4.03 13.86 1.36
N ILE A 384 -4.20 12.53 1.36
CA ILE A 384 -5.06 11.82 2.32
C ILE A 384 -4.54 11.98 3.75
N THR A 385 -3.25 11.73 3.98
CA THR A 385 -2.65 11.83 5.32
C THR A 385 -2.53 13.26 5.79
N LYS A 386 -2.31 14.21 4.86
CA LYS A 386 -2.33 15.64 5.17
C LYS A 386 -3.71 16.05 5.68
N ALA A 387 -4.78 15.74 4.94
CA ALA A 387 -6.15 16.06 5.34
C ALA A 387 -6.49 15.46 6.72
N GLN A 388 -6.14 14.19 6.96
CA GLN A 388 -6.34 13.56 8.26
C GLN A 388 -5.57 14.28 9.37
N GLY A 389 -4.32 14.66 9.12
CA GLY A 389 -3.46 15.35 10.07
C GLY A 389 -4.01 16.71 10.49
N ASP A 390 -4.50 17.48 9.53
CA ASP A 390 -5.10 18.80 9.76
C ASP A 390 -6.36 18.68 10.65
N VAL A 391 -7.27 17.74 10.34
CA VAL A 391 -8.47 17.46 11.14
C VAL A 391 -8.11 16.96 12.56
N THR A 392 -7.11 16.08 12.66
CA THR A 392 -6.65 15.57 13.97
C THR A 392 -6.06 16.70 14.83
N ALA A 393 -5.28 17.59 14.24
CA ALA A 393 -4.69 18.72 14.99
C ALA A 393 -5.78 19.63 15.59
N ASP A 394 -6.85 19.90 14.86
CA ASP A 394 -8.01 20.63 15.37
C ASP A 394 -8.73 19.86 16.48
N LEU A 395 -9.01 18.57 16.25
CA LEU A 395 -9.63 17.69 17.24
C LEU A 395 -8.87 17.70 18.58
N LEU A 396 -7.55 17.50 18.54
CA LEU A 396 -6.72 17.46 19.75
C LEU A 396 -6.68 18.81 20.47
N LYS A 397 -6.61 19.92 19.74
CA LYS A 397 -6.70 21.27 20.30
C LYS A 397 -8.05 21.53 20.99
N ARG A 398 -9.16 21.10 20.38
CA ARG A 398 -10.50 21.18 20.99
C ARG A 398 -10.61 20.34 22.26
N LEU A 399 -9.91 19.21 22.34
CA LEU A 399 -9.78 18.41 23.55
C LEU A 399 -8.91 19.06 24.63
N GLY A 400 -8.15 20.11 24.32
CA GLY A 400 -7.22 20.76 25.24
C GLY A 400 -5.83 20.12 25.26
N MET A 401 -5.47 19.38 24.23
CA MET A 401 -4.14 18.77 24.09
C MET A 401 -3.15 19.75 23.45
N ASN A 402 -1.89 19.69 23.91
CA ASN A 402 -0.78 20.46 23.36
C ASN A 402 -0.21 19.74 22.13
N VAL A 403 -0.54 20.22 20.94
CA VAL A 403 -0.19 19.56 19.67
C VAL A 403 1.16 20.03 19.16
N ASP A 404 2.13 19.12 19.07
CA ASP A 404 3.38 19.28 18.33
C ASP A 404 3.17 18.73 16.91
N PHE A 405 2.81 19.62 15.98
CA PHE A 405 2.48 19.27 14.58
C PHE A 405 3.75 19.19 13.74
N VAL A 406 4.24 17.99 13.49
CA VAL A 406 5.46 17.73 12.70
C VAL A 406 5.09 17.52 11.23
N ALA A 407 5.13 18.61 10.47
CA ALA A 407 4.98 18.58 9.01
C ALA A 407 6.24 18.01 8.35
N THR A 408 6.10 16.93 7.57
CA THR A 408 7.21 16.26 6.90
C THR A 408 6.72 15.54 5.63
N ASP A 409 7.59 14.78 4.96
CA ASP A 409 7.24 13.92 3.83
C ASP A 409 6.89 12.49 4.26
N TRP A 410 6.21 11.72 3.39
CA TRP A 410 5.78 10.36 3.69
C TRP A 410 6.96 9.38 3.88
N GLY A 411 8.07 9.58 3.19
CA GLY A 411 9.29 8.78 3.36
C GLY A 411 9.85 8.92 4.77
N THR A 412 9.92 10.16 5.27
CA THR A 412 10.33 10.49 6.64
C THR A 412 9.35 9.92 7.67
N VAL A 413 8.02 10.04 7.46
CA VAL A 413 7.03 9.37 8.31
C VAL A 413 7.29 7.87 8.33
N GLY A 414 7.51 7.25 7.15
CA GLY A 414 7.78 5.82 7.01
C GLY A 414 8.98 5.33 7.83
N SER A 415 10.05 6.12 7.86
CA SER A 415 11.26 5.81 8.63
C SER A 415 11.09 6.11 10.12
N ARG A 416 10.52 7.28 10.46
CA ARG A 416 10.40 7.75 11.83
C ARG A 416 9.38 6.96 12.66
N ARG A 417 8.28 6.49 12.05
CA ARG A 417 7.27 5.67 12.75
C ARG A 417 7.81 4.32 13.24
N ALA A 418 8.94 3.85 12.69
CA ALA A 418 9.61 2.61 13.12
C ALA A 418 10.46 2.80 14.39
N LEU A 419 10.72 4.04 14.80
CA LEU A 419 11.52 4.34 15.98
C LEU A 419 10.71 4.11 17.27
N LYS A 420 11.33 3.39 18.23
CA LYS A 420 10.82 3.19 19.58
C LYS A 420 11.39 4.21 20.58
N THR A 421 12.01 5.27 20.12
CA THR A 421 12.53 6.35 20.97
C THR A 421 11.40 7.22 21.51
N PRO A 422 11.56 7.89 22.66
CA PRO A 422 10.58 8.85 23.16
C PRO A 422 10.29 10.00 22.18
N PRO A 423 9.07 10.57 22.20
CA PRO A 423 8.70 11.68 21.30
C PRO A 423 9.69 12.84 21.32
N GLY A 424 10.15 13.29 22.49
CA GLY A 424 11.16 14.35 22.63
C GLY A 424 12.58 13.98 22.17
N GLN A 425 12.82 12.73 21.75
CA GLN A 425 14.10 12.22 21.27
C GLN A 425 14.01 11.70 19.82
N GLY A 426 13.18 12.34 18.99
CA GLY A 426 12.97 11.95 17.60
C GLY A 426 11.86 10.91 17.38
N GLY A 427 11.27 10.38 18.44
CA GLY A 427 10.09 9.52 18.37
C GLY A 427 8.80 10.30 18.07
N TRP A 428 7.65 9.71 18.39
CA TRP A 428 6.34 10.22 18.02
C TRP A 428 5.24 9.71 18.94
N ASN A 429 4.09 10.43 19.00
CA ASN A 429 2.88 9.99 19.70
C ASN A 429 1.81 9.48 18.75
N MET A 430 1.69 10.07 17.54
CA MET A 430 0.76 9.57 16.53
C MET A 430 1.22 9.87 15.10
N PHE A 431 0.70 9.08 14.16
CA PHE A 431 0.82 9.33 12.73
C PHE A 431 -0.46 8.90 11.99
N HIS A 432 -0.65 9.43 10.80
CA HIS A 432 -1.82 9.21 9.95
C HIS A 432 -1.49 8.26 8.81
N THR A 433 -2.46 7.43 8.45
CA THR A 433 -2.37 6.51 7.30
C THR A 433 -3.77 6.08 6.85
N TRP A 434 -3.81 5.18 5.91
CA TRP A 434 -5.01 4.49 5.46
C TRP A 434 -4.67 3.06 5.07
N HIS A 435 -5.69 2.20 5.01
CA HIS A 435 -5.59 0.80 4.66
C HIS A 435 -6.49 0.52 3.46
N ALA A 436 -5.97 -0.20 2.46
CA ALA A 436 -6.80 -0.66 1.36
C ALA A 436 -7.91 -1.59 1.87
N GLY A 437 -9.12 -1.44 1.38
CA GLY A 437 -10.25 -2.24 1.84
C GLY A 437 -10.03 -3.75 1.66
N ALA A 438 -9.34 -4.15 0.60
CA ALA A 438 -8.94 -5.55 0.40
C ALA A 438 -8.10 -6.13 1.56
N ASP A 439 -7.28 -5.30 2.22
CA ASP A 439 -6.46 -5.70 3.36
C ASP A 439 -7.26 -5.84 4.66
N CYS A 440 -8.45 -5.25 4.70
CA CYS A 440 -9.31 -5.17 5.88
C CYS A 440 -10.55 -6.10 5.77
N THR A 441 -10.54 -7.07 4.87
CA THR A 441 -11.65 -8.01 4.69
C THR A 441 -11.70 -9.11 5.74
N ASN A 442 -10.56 -9.43 6.36
CA ASN A 442 -10.41 -10.41 7.43
C ASN A 442 -9.10 -10.19 8.21
N PRO A 443 -8.88 -10.81 9.39
CA PRO A 443 -7.69 -10.57 10.21
C PRO A 443 -6.37 -11.08 9.61
N ALA A 444 -6.39 -11.98 8.64
CA ALA A 444 -5.18 -12.61 8.12
C ALA A 444 -4.22 -11.63 7.44
N PRO A 445 -4.65 -10.77 6.48
CA PRO A 445 -3.80 -9.75 5.88
C PRO A 445 -3.68 -8.48 6.73
N TYR A 446 -4.52 -8.33 7.76
CA TYR A 446 -4.74 -7.06 8.44
C TYR A 446 -3.71 -6.78 9.53
N THR A 447 -2.51 -6.41 9.12
CA THR A 447 -1.38 -6.12 10.02
C THR A 447 -1.73 -5.07 11.10
N ALA A 448 -2.55 -4.07 10.76
CA ALA A 448 -2.87 -2.98 11.66
C ALA A 448 -3.80 -3.37 12.81
N ILE A 449 -4.59 -4.45 12.69
CA ILE A 449 -5.47 -4.91 13.76
C ILE A 449 -4.73 -5.73 14.84
N ARG A 450 -3.52 -6.21 14.54
CA ARG A 450 -2.73 -7.00 15.49
C ARG A 450 -2.30 -6.13 16.68
N ALA A 451 -2.44 -6.67 17.87
CA ALA A 451 -2.20 -5.99 19.14
C ALA A 451 -1.31 -6.82 20.09
N ASN A 452 -0.27 -7.44 19.54
CA ASN A 452 0.65 -8.36 20.20
C ASN A 452 1.95 -7.69 20.70
N GLY A 453 1.88 -6.42 21.09
CA GLY A 453 2.96 -5.68 21.72
C GLY A 453 4.16 -5.45 20.81
N ASP A 454 5.34 -5.88 21.21
CA ASP A 454 6.58 -5.67 20.45
C ASP A 454 6.58 -6.25 19.04
N LYS A 455 5.71 -7.22 18.76
CA LYS A 455 5.51 -7.83 17.44
C LYS A 455 4.40 -7.15 16.65
N ALA A 456 3.63 -6.24 17.27
CA ALA A 456 2.60 -5.48 16.59
C ALA A 456 3.22 -4.45 15.63
N TRP A 457 2.39 -4.03 14.67
CA TRP A 457 2.75 -2.94 13.76
C TRP A 457 3.01 -1.64 14.54
N PHE A 458 3.61 -0.65 13.90
CA PHE A 458 4.02 0.63 14.49
C PHE A 458 2.94 1.22 15.42
N GLY A 459 3.37 1.72 16.57
CA GLY A 459 2.49 2.09 17.70
C GLY A 459 2.41 1.01 18.76
N TRP A 460 2.81 -0.21 18.43
CA TRP A 460 2.99 -1.36 19.33
C TRP A 460 1.83 -1.59 20.29
N PRO A 461 0.57 -1.64 19.76
CA PRO A 461 -0.58 -1.87 20.63
C PRO A 461 -0.48 -3.23 21.31
N THR A 462 -0.98 -3.26 22.55
CA THR A 462 -1.09 -4.49 23.36
C THR A 462 -2.54 -4.64 23.79
N SER A 463 -3.18 -5.74 23.38
CA SER A 463 -4.55 -6.11 23.74
C SER A 463 -4.71 -7.62 23.70
N ALA A 464 -4.76 -8.23 24.88
CA ALA A 464 -4.99 -9.67 24.99
C ALA A 464 -6.36 -10.08 24.43
N GLY A 465 -7.38 -9.22 24.59
CA GLY A 465 -8.73 -9.44 24.05
C GLY A 465 -8.73 -9.47 22.53
N THR A 466 -8.05 -8.53 21.89
CA THR A 466 -7.92 -8.49 20.42
C THR A 466 -7.21 -9.74 19.89
N GLU A 467 -6.06 -10.10 20.43
CA GLU A 467 -5.27 -11.26 19.96
C GLU A 467 -6.00 -12.59 20.20
N LYS A 468 -6.76 -12.72 21.31
CA LYS A 468 -7.63 -13.87 21.54
C LYS A 468 -8.64 -14.06 20.42
N GLU A 469 -9.31 -13.00 20.00
CA GLU A 469 -10.34 -13.09 18.98
C GLU A 469 -9.76 -13.24 17.55
N VAL A 470 -8.56 -12.72 17.30
CA VAL A 470 -7.79 -13.06 16.09
C VAL A 470 -7.54 -14.58 16.03
N THR A 471 -7.10 -15.18 17.15
CA THR A 471 -6.90 -16.63 17.24
C THR A 471 -8.22 -17.39 17.03
N SER A 472 -9.32 -16.95 17.67
CA SER A 472 -10.64 -17.54 17.49
C SER A 472 -11.10 -17.52 16.02
N TRP A 473 -10.79 -16.45 15.29
CA TRP A 473 -11.08 -16.38 13.86
C TRP A 473 -10.26 -17.39 13.04
N PHE A 474 -8.97 -17.59 13.35
CA PHE A 474 -8.15 -18.61 12.67
C PHE A 474 -8.62 -20.04 12.94
N GLU A 475 -9.21 -20.31 14.10
CA GLU A 475 -9.74 -21.61 14.53
C GLU A 475 -11.18 -21.86 14.06
N ALA A 476 -11.86 -20.83 13.55
CA ALA A 476 -13.25 -20.91 13.09
C ALA A 476 -13.40 -21.93 11.95
N LYS A 477 -14.44 -22.77 12.04
CA LYS A 477 -14.71 -23.86 11.11
C LYS A 477 -15.69 -23.50 9.99
N ASN A 478 -16.42 -22.41 10.15
CA ASN A 478 -17.43 -21.94 9.21
C ASN A 478 -17.60 -20.42 9.30
N LEU A 479 -18.32 -19.85 8.33
CA LEU A 479 -18.53 -18.41 8.22
C LEU A 479 -19.25 -17.79 9.43
N ASP A 480 -20.17 -18.52 10.08
CA ASP A 480 -20.90 -17.98 11.23
C ASP A 480 -19.97 -17.87 12.45
N GLU A 481 -19.09 -18.83 12.68
CA GLU A 481 -18.04 -18.76 13.70
C GLU A 481 -17.04 -17.64 13.38
N GLU A 482 -16.65 -17.48 12.11
CA GLU A 482 -15.81 -16.37 11.66
C GLU A 482 -16.47 -15.02 11.98
N LYS A 483 -17.73 -14.81 11.61
CA LYS A 483 -18.52 -13.59 11.91
C LYS A 483 -18.61 -13.32 13.41
N ALA A 484 -18.87 -14.35 14.20
CA ALA A 484 -18.95 -14.23 15.65
C ALA A 484 -17.59 -13.78 16.25
N ALA A 485 -16.49 -14.39 15.81
CA ALA A 485 -15.15 -13.98 16.22
C ALA A 485 -14.84 -12.53 15.82
N ILE A 486 -15.19 -12.12 14.59
CA ILE A 486 -15.01 -10.75 14.10
C ILE A 486 -15.83 -9.74 14.91
N GLY A 487 -17.06 -10.06 15.29
CA GLY A 487 -17.86 -9.18 16.15
C GLY A 487 -17.19 -8.93 17.50
N ARG A 488 -16.67 -9.98 18.14
CA ARG A 488 -15.92 -9.86 19.39
C ARG A 488 -14.58 -9.14 19.22
N LEU A 489 -13.88 -9.42 18.10
CA LEU A 489 -12.63 -8.75 17.74
C LEU A 489 -12.83 -7.25 17.57
N ASN A 490 -13.86 -6.85 16.80
CA ASN A 490 -14.19 -5.44 16.57
C ASN A 490 -14.42 -4.71 17.91
N LYS A 491 -15.21 -5.32 18.81
CA LYS A 491 -15.47 -4.76 20.13
C LYS A 491 -14.19 -4.64 20.97
N ALA A 492 -13.39 -5.70 21.07
CA ALA A 492 -12.16 -5.71 21.86
C ALA A 492 -11.15 -4.67 21.36
N ALA A 493 -11.00 -4.55 20.04
CA ALA A 493 -10.08 -3.59 19.42
C ALA A 493 -10.55 -2.13 19.59
N LEU A 494 -11.87 -1.86 19.62
CA LEU A 494 -12.42 -0.54 19.96
C LEU A 494 -12.31 -0.23 21.44
N ASP A 495 -12.54 -1.22 22.31
CA ASP A 495 -12.39 -1.06 23.77
C ASP A 495 -10.96 -0.66 24.16
N ASP A 496 -9.95 -1.23 23.52
CA ASP A 496 -8.53 -0.90 23.75
C ASP A 496 -8.00 0.20 22.83
N VAL A 497 -8.81 0.61 21.85
CA VAL A 497 -8.46 1.60 20.81
C VAL A 497 -7.12 1.26 20.15
N VAL A 498 -7.04 0.06 19.59
CA VAL A 498 -5.84 -0.44 18.88
C VAL A 498 -5.35 0.56 17.84
N TYR A 499 -6.28 1.19 17.13
CA TYR A 499 -6.09 2.43 16.38
C TYR A 499 -7.45 3.15 16.22
N ALA A 500 -7.47 4.38 15.75
CA ALA A 500 -8.71 5.12 15.51
C ALA A 500 -9.08 5.08 14.02
N PRO A 501 -10.19 4.41 13.62
CA PRO A 501 -10.69 4.46 12.26
C PRO A 501 -11.35 5.83 12.00
N THR A 502 -10.93 6.50 10.91
CA THR A 502 -11.43 7.83 10.57
C THR A 502 -12.58 7.79 9.53
N GLY A 503 -12.96 6.62 9.07
CA GLY A 503 -14.04 6.37 8.12
C GLY A 503 -13.60 5.54 6.93
N PHE A 504 -14.58 5.17 6.11
CA PHE A 504 -14.36 4.46 4.84
C PHE A 504 -14.55 5.42 3.66
N PHE A 505 -13.68 5.35 2.65
CA PHE A 505 -13.76 6.21 1.48
C PHE A 505 -13.30 5.51 0.19
N LEU A 506 -13.84 6.00 -0.93
CA LEU A 506 -13.43 5.62 -2.28
C LEU A 506 -12.51 6.69 -2.86
N SER A 507 -11.45 6.27 -3.53
CA SER A 507 -10.53 7.17 -4.22
C SER A 507 -10.70 7.08 -5.73
N TYR A 508 -10.64 8.23 -6.39
CA TYR A 508 -10.59 8.28 -7.84
C TYR A 508 -9.20 7.89 -8.35
N THR A 509 -9.17 7.42 -9.59
CA THR A 509 -7.99 7.37 -10.44
C THR A 509 -8.32 8.05 -11.78
N ALA A 510 -7.33 8.63 -12.44
CA ALA A 510 -7.54 9.34 -13.70
C ALA A 510 -6.46 9.02 -14.72
N TRP A 511 -6.85 8.81 -15.98
CA TRP A 511 -5.91 8.46 -17.04
C TRP A 511 -6.35 9.05 -18.37
N ARG A 512 -5.41 9.19 -19.30
CA ARG A 512 -5.69 9.62 -20.66
C ARG A 512 -6.40 8.52 -21.44
N LYS A 513 -7.36 8.86 -22.29
CA LYS A 513 -8.17 7.90 -23.05
C LYS A 513 -7.38 7.06 -24.08
N ASN A 514 -6.16 7.46 -24.43
CA ASN A 514 -5.26 6.63 -25.22
C ASN A 514 -4.58 5.52 -24.40
N VAL A 515 -4.79 5.48 -23.09
CA VAL A 515 -4.42 4.37 -22.21
C VAL A 515 -5.64 3.47 -22.00
N SER A 516 -5.47 2.17 -22.17
CA SER A 516 -6.51 1.16 -21.99
C SER A 516 -6.01 -0.01 -21.14
N GLY A 517 -6.93 -0.87 -20.68
CA GLY A 517 -6.58 -2.04 -19.88
C GLY A 517 -6.39 -1.74 -18.38
N ILE A 518 -6.76 -0.56 -17.89
CA ILE A 518 -6.72 -0.22 -16.46
C ILE A 518 -7.64 -1.18 -15.70
N THR A 519 -7.07 -1.90 -14.73
CA THR A 519 -7.79 -2.83 -13.85
C THR A 519 -8.04 -2.17 -12.50
N LYS A 520 -9.29 -2.22 -12.03
CA LYS A 520 -9.69 -1.73 -10.70
C LYS A 520 -9.25 -2.69 -9.61
N GLY A 521 -8.76 -2.15 -8.49
CA GLY A 521 -8.39 -2.95 -7.33
C GLY A 521 -7.38 -2.28 -6.40
N PRO A 522 -6.86 -3.02 -5.40
CA PRO A 522 -6.15 -2.47 -4.25
C PRO A 522 -4.73 -1.95 -4.55
N LEU A 523 -4.29 -2.02 -5.78
CA LEU A 523 -3.04 -1.44 -6.27
C LEU A 523 -3.16 -1.15 -7.77
N PRO A 524 -2.32 -0.27 -8.34
CA PRO A 524 -2.26 -0.09 -9.78
C PRO A 524 -1.68 -1.35 -10.45
N PHE A 525 -2.48 -2.01 -11.29
CA PHE A 525 -2.05 -3.16 -12.07
C PHE A 525 -1.59 -2.69 -13.45
N PHE A 526 -0.32 -2.89 -13.77
CA PHE A 526 0.28 -2.41 -15.03
C PHE A 526 0.26 -3.46 -16.14
N TRP A 527 0.07 -4.74 -15.81
CA TRP A 527 -0.12 -5.78 -16.81
C TRP A 527 -1.48 -5.65 -17.49
N GLY A 528 -1.50 -5.87 -18.80
CA GLY A 528 -2.67 -5.63 -19.64
C GLY A 528 -2.89 -4.16 -19.99
N VAL A 529 -2.11 -3.22 -19.41
CA VAL A 529 -2.20 -1.80 -19.76
C VAL A 529 -1.45 -1.53 -21.06
N SER A 530 -2.13 -0.90 -22.02
CA SER A 530 -1.54 -0.46 -23.29
C SER A 530 -1.77 1.03 -23.51
N LYS A 531 -0.91 1.65 -24.30
CA LYS A 531 -1.00 3.05 -24.71
C LYS A 531 -0.91 3.14 -26.22
N SER A 532 -1.91 3.78 -26.85
CA SER A 532 -1.85 4.14 -28.26
C SER A 532 -1.11 5.47 -28.47
N ALA A 533 -0.62 5.66 -29.67
CA ALA A 533 0.09 6.88 -30.06
C ALA A 533 -0.80 8.15 -29.97
#